data_0f4b9649038633a14e773ffe57e6f75c
#
_entry.id   0f4b9649038633a14e773ffe57e6f75c
#
_cell.length_a   1.000
_cell.length_b   1.000
_cell.length_c   1.000
_cell.angle_alpha   90.00
_cell.angle_beta   90.00
_cell.angle_gamma   90.00
#
_symmetry.space_group_name_H-M   'P 1'
#
loop_
_entity.id
_entity.type
_entity.pdbx_description
1 polymer ?
#
loop_
_entity_poly.entity_id
_entity_poly.type
_entity_poly.pdbx_seq_one_letter_code
_entity_poly.pdbx_strand_id
1 'polypeptide(L)'
;YLPNRELSAYKMAGVDTDHEATSFEYALEEVRRGIHVHIREGSAAHNLKDIVEGIVRTGIDTEYFSFCTDDKHIEDILRDGHISYNVKLAVSLGMNPVQAIKMATINTAKCYGLKHLGAISPGFQADFVVLDNLQDLNVTDVFYKGKLVDRNAPIRVKTCGRALKHTCLLYTSD
;
A
#
# COMPACT_ATOMS: atom_id res chain seq x y z
N TYR A 1 -20.22 -6.28 -4.64
CA TYR A 1 -20.29 -6.23 -3.18
C TYR A 1 -21.05 -7.42 -2.61
N LEU A 2 -20.49 -8.05 -1.57
CA LEU A 2 -21.16 -9.13 -0.83
C LEU A 2 -22.12 -8.52 0.21
N PRO A 3 -23.37 -9.01 0.34
CA PRO A 3 -24.25 -8.64 1.46
C PRO A 3 -23.62 -8.99 2.81
N ASN A 4 -24.04 -8.32 3.87
CA ASN A 4 -23.46 -8.44 5.21
C ASN A 4 -23.26 -9.89 5.71
N ARG A 5 -24.22 -10.81 5.47
CA ARG A 5 -24.12 -12.20 5.88
C ARG A 5 -23.08 -12.97 5.06
N GLU A 6 -23.03 -12.72 3.77
CA GLU A 6 -22.09 -13.35 2.84
C GLU A 6 -20.66 -12.83 3.08
N LEU A 7 -20.50 -11.54 3.37
CA LEU A 7 -19.21 -10.96 3.75
C LEU A 7 -18.67 -11.59 5.06
N SER A 8 -19.53 -11.88 6.01
CA SER A 8 -19.13 -12.59 7.23
C SER A 8 -18.72 -14.04 6.94
N ALA A 9 -19.44 -14.74 6.05
CA ALA A 9 -19.06 -16.08 5.63
C ALA A 9 -17.73 -16.07 4.84
N TYR A 10 -17.50 -15.03 4.03
CA TYR A 10 -16.26 -14.81 3.28
C TYR A 10 -15.06 -14.67 4.23
N LYS A 11 -15.20 -13.86 5.28
CA LYS A 11 -14.18 -13.76 6.34
C LYS A 11 -13.95 -15.09 7.05
N MET A 12 -14.99 -15.83 7.38
CA MET A 12 -14.90 -17.15 8.04
C MET A 12 -14.21 -18.19 7.15
N ALA A 13 -14.27 -18.03 5.83
CA ALA A 13 -13.55 -18.89 4.88
C ALA A 13 -12.04 -18.59 4.81
N GLY A 14 -11.54 -17.62 5.59
CA GLY A 14 -10.12 -17.29 5.70
C GLY A 14 -9.66 -16.13 4.83
N VAL A 15 -10.57 -15.34 4.27
CA VAL A 15 -10.19 -14.13 3.53
C VAL A 15 -9.88 -13.01 4.52
N ASP A 16 -8.63 -12.58 4.57
CA ASP A 16 -8.13 -11.61 5.54
C ASP A 16 -7.90 -10.21 4.98
N THR A 17 -7.80 -10.07 3.67
CA THR A 17 -7.54 -8.78 3.01
C THR A 17 -8.42 -8.58 1.78
N ASP A 18 -8.74 -7.32 1.47
CA ASP A 18 -9.39 -6.90 0.23
C ASP A 18 -8.76 -5.62 -0.34
N HIS A 19 -8.81 -5.44 -1.66
CA HIS A 19 -8.41 -4.19 -2.34
C HIS A 19 -9.45 -3.74 -3.38
N GLU A 20 -10.60 -4.41 -3.44
CA GLU A 20 -11.67 -4.12 -4.40
C GLU A 20 -12.75 -3.18 -3.87
N ALA A 21 -12.71 -2.82 -2.58
CA ALA A 21 -13.65 -1.84 -2.03
C ALA A 21 -13.57 -0.51 -2.77
N THR A 22 -14.68 -0.07 -3.37
CA THR A 22 -14.77 1.20 -4.12
C THR A 22 -15.51 2.30 -3.36
N SER A 23 -16.10 1.99 -2.19
CA SER A 23 -16.79 2.96 -1.34
C SER A 23 -16.36 2.83 0.11
N PHE A 24 -16.42 3.95 0.84
CA PHE A 24 -16.12 3.97 2.26
C PHE A 24 -17.06 3.06 3.06
N GLU A 25 -18.34 3.07 2.74
CA GLU A 25 -19.35 2.28 3.46
C GLU A 25 -19.06 0.78 3.36
N TYR A 26 -18.66 0.30 2.19
CA TYR A 26 -18.30 -1.10 2.01
C TYR A 26 -16.99 -1.46 2.72
N ALA A 27 -15.96 -0.63 2.55
CA ALA A 27 -14.69 -0.79 3.26
C ALA A 27 -14.87 -0.82 4.78
N LEU A 28 -15.79 0.00 5.31
CA LEU A 28 -16.13 0.00 6.74
C LEU A 28 -16.77 -1.32 7.19
N GLU A 29 -17.64 -1.90 6.36
CA GLU A 29 -18.25 -3.21 6.67
C GLU A 29 -17.23 -4.35 6.64
N GLU A 30 -16.21 -4.28 5.79
CA GLU A 30 -15.09 -5.21 5.76
C GLU A 30 -14.23 -5.10 7.02
N VAL A 31 -13.82 -3.88 7.37
CA VAL A 31 -13.01 -3.62 8.57
C VAL A 31 -13.74 -4.04 9.85
N ARG A 32 -15.06 -3.82 9.96
CA ARG A 32 -15.88 -4.28 11.08
C ARG A 32 -15.86 -5.80 11.27
N ARG A 33 -15.52 -6.55 10.23
CA ARG A 33 -15.38 -8.01 10.25
C ARG A 33 -13.94 -8.48 10.38
N GLY A 34 -12.99 -7.53 10.55
CA GLY A 34 -11.56 -7.83 10.65
C GLY A 34 -10.91 -8.16 9.30
N ILE A 35 -11.49 -7.73 8.19
CA ILE A 35 -10.83 -7.76 6.87
C ILE A 35 -10.00 -6.49 6.77
N HIS A 36 -8.73 -6.63 6.40
CA HIS A 36 -7.83 -5.49 6.19
C HIS A 36 -8.03 -4.94 4.77
N VAL A 37 -8.34 -3.65 4.65
CA VAL A 37 -8.61 -3.02 3.36
C VAL A 37 -7.35 -2.32 2.84
N HIS A 38 -6.90 -2.72 1.66
CA HIS A 38 -5.86 -2.03 0.91
C HIS A 38 -6.51 -1.02 -0.04
N ILE A 39 -6.47 0.25 0.31
CA ILE A 39 -7.06 1.34 -0.48
C ILE A 39 -6.27 1.52 -1.76
N ARG A 40 -6.90 1.24 -2.89
CA ARG A 40 -6.28 1.20 -4.21
C ARG A 40 -6.28 2.58 -4.87
N GLU A 41 -5.11 2.95 -5.45
CA GLU A 41 -4.95 4.11 -6.31
C GLU A 41 -3.97 3.76 -7.44
N GLY A 42 -4.51 3.18 -8.49
CA GLY A 42 -3.80 2.72 -9.67
C GLY A 42 -3.82 3.72 -10.82
N SER A 43 -3.69 3.23 -12.03
CA SER A 43 -3.84 4.02 -13.27
C SER A 43 -5.28 4.06 -13.78
N ALA A 44 -6.03 2.98 -13.61
CA ALA A 44 -7.45 2.88 -14.00
C ALA A 44 -8.36 2.86 -12.77
N ALA A 45 -7.95 2.21 -11.68
CA ALA A 45 -8.77 2.05 -10.49
C ALA A 45 -8.40 3.09 -9.42
N HIS A 46 -9.31 4.04 -9.16
CA HIS A 46 -9.13 5.19 -8.27
C HIS A 46 -10.13 5.12 -7.12
N ASN A 47 -9.82 4.34 -6.09
CA ASN A 47 -10.73 4.13 -4.94
C ASN A 47 -10.36 4.99 -3.73
N LEU A 48 -9.18 5.62 -3.73
CA LEU A 48 -8.60 6.28 -2.58
C LEU A 48 -9.45 7.46 -2.10
N LYS A 49 -9.94 8.28 -3.00
CA LYS A 49 -10.64 9.52 -2.64
C LYS A 49 -11.85 9.25 -1.75
N ASP A 50 -12.77 8.41 -2.19
CA ASP A 50 -14.03 8.16 -1.47
C ASP A 50 -13.77 7.54 -0.07
N ILE A 51 -12.88 6.58 -0.01
CA ILE A 51 -12.56 5.88 1.25
C ILE A 51 -11.85 6.83 2.22
N VAL A 52 -10.88 7.60 1.76
CA VAL A 52 -10.13 8.56 2.60
C VAL A 52 -11.04 9.68 3.11
N GLU A 53 -11.88 10.27 2.26
CA GLU A 53 -12.86 11.27 2.68
C GLU A 53 -13.82 10.73 3.74
N GLY A 54 -14.23 9.47 3.60
CA GLY A 54 -15.04 8.78 4.61
C GLY A 54 -14.30 8.58 5.94
N ILE A 55 -13.04 8.16 5.90
CA ILE A 55 -12.18 8.02 7.10
C ILE A 55 -12.02 9.38 7.80
N VAL A 56 -11.70 10.43 7.05
CA VAL A 56 -11.52 11.79 7.60
C VAL A 56 -12.81 12.30 8.23
N ARG A 57 -13.95 12.15 7.54
CA ARG A 57 -15.27 12.58 8.01
C ARG A 57 -15.68 11.89 9.32
N THR A 58 -15.38 10.60 9.45
CA THR A 58 -15.84 9.79 10.59
C THR A 58 -14.84 9.70 11.73
N GLY A 59 -13.55 9.97 11.45
CA GLY A 59 -12.48 9.85 12.45
C GLY A 59 -12.22 8.43 12.95
N ILE A 60 -12.58 7.41 12.16
CA ILE A 60 -12.36 6.01 12.53
C ILE A 60 -10.87 5.66 12.62
N ASP A 61 -10.55 4.62 13.39
CA ASP A 61 -9.20 4.07 13.45
C ASP A 61 -8.79 3.49 12.10
N THR A 62 -7.55 3.76 11.72
CA THR A 62 -6.98 3.34 10.43
C THR A 62 -6.14 2.07 10.52
N GLU A 63 -6.13 1.35 11.64
CA GLU A 63 -5.25 0.18 11.84
C GLU A 63 -5.47 -0.92 10.79
N TYR A 64 -6.71 -1.09 10.35
CA TYR A 64 -7.10 -2.09 9.32
C TYR A 64 -7.14 -1.51 7.90
N PHE A 65 -6.50 -0.35 7.69
CA PHE A 65 -6.36 0.24 6.36
C PHE A 65 -4.89 0.37 5.98
N SER A 66 -4.59 0.13 4.71
CA SER A 66 -3.31 0.43 4.08
C SER A 66 -3.53 0.89 2.64
N PHE A 67 -2.46 1.28 1.93
CA PHE A 67 -2.52 1.67 0.53
C PHE A 67 -1.97 0.57 -0.37
N CYS A 68 -2.51 0.47 -1.58
CA CYS A 68 -1.91 -0.28 -2.68
C CYS A 68 -2.03 0.51 -4.00
N THR A 69 -1.28 0.09 -5.01
CA THR A 69 -1.27 0.75 -6.33
C THR A 69 -1.88 -0.11 -7.42
N ASP A 70 -1.99 -1.42 -7.18
CA ASP A 70 -2.59 -2.41 -8.06
C ASP A 70 -2.12 -2.24 -9.53
N ASP A 71 -2.97 -1.73 -10.42
CA ASP A 71 -2.74 -1.58 -11.86
C ASP A 71 -1.90 -0.36 -12.28
N LYS A 72 -1.12 0.25 -11.37
CA LYS A 72 -0.39 1.48 -11.68
C LYS A 72 0.72 1.26 -12.71
N HIS A 73 0.61 1.95 -13.83
CA HIS A 73 1.56 1.86 -14.94
C HIS A 73 2.90 2.53 -14.61
N ILE A 74 3.96 2.07 -15.28
CA ILE A 74 5.32 2.57 -15.04
C ILE A 74 5.43 4.07 -15.34
N GLU A 75 4.76 4.56 -16.37
CA GLU A 75 4.71 5.98 -16.74
C GLU A 75 4.11 6.84 -15.63
N ASP A 76 3.05 6.36 -14.99
CA ASP A 76 2.39 7.04 -13.88
C ASP A 76 3.27 6.99 -12.62
N ILE A 77 3.97 5.87 -12.38
CA ILE A 77 4.93 5.78 -11.27
C ILE A 77 6.07 6.80 -11.45
N LEU A 78 6.56 6.96 -12.67
CA LEU A 78 7.64 7.91 -12.97
C LEU A 78 7.18 9.36 -12.85
N ARG A 79 5.93 9.66 -13.22
CA ARG A 79 5.37 11.02 -13.17
C ARG A 79 4.94 11.41 -11.75
N ASP A 80 4.19 10.55 -11.07
CA ASP A 80 3.48 10.87 -9.83
C ASP A 80 4.14 10.26 -8.59
N GLY A 81 4.82 9.15 -8.75
CA GLY A 81 5.33 8.28 -7.67
C GLY A 81 4.47 7.03 -7.45
N HIS A 82 4.96 6.14 -6.62
CA HIS A 82 4.29 4.88 -6.24
C HIS A 82 3.42 5.10 -4.99
N ILE A 83 3.64 4.38 -3.89
CA ILE A 83 2.92 4.55 -2.62
C ILE A 83 3.08 5.98 -2.03
N SER A 84 4.17 6.67 -2.32
CA SER A 84 4.36 8.07 -1.93
C SER A 84 3.27 9.00 -2.50
N TYR A 85 2.79 8.71 -3.71
CA TYR A 85 1.66 9.43 -4.30
C TYR A 85 0.37 9.21 -3.49
N ASN A 86 0.06 7.95 -3.12
CA ASN A 86 -1.14 7.64 -2.34
C ASN A 86 -1.12 8.36 -0.98
N VAL A 87 0.04 8.41 -0.31
CA VAL A 87 0.20 9.16 0.96
C VAL A 87 -0.04 10.65 0.76
N LYS A 88 0.57 11.27 -0.27
CA LYS A 88 0.38 12.69 -0.60
C LYS A 88 -1.08 13.01 -0.91
N LEU A 89 -1.72 12.18 -1.72
CA LEU A 89 -3.12 12.34 -2.08
C LEU A 89 -4.03 12.24 -0.85
N ALA A 90 -3.81 11.26 0.02
CA ALA A 90 -4.60 11.13 1.26
C ALA A 90 -4.46 12.37 2.17
N VAL A 91 -3.25 12.90 2.30
CA VAL A 91 -3.00 14.12 3.08
C VAL A 91 -3.67 15.34 2.44
N SER A 92 -3.64 15.45 1.10
CA SER A 92 -4.32 16.54 0.39
C SER A 92 -5.85 16.51 0.55
N LEU A 93 -6.42 15.32 0.82
CA LEU A 93 -7.85 15.12 1.13
C LEU A 93 -8.18 15.35 2.61
N GLY A 94 -7.22 15.81 3.41
CA GLY A 94 -7.41 16.17 4.82
C GLY A 94 -7.05 15.10 5.84
N MET A 95 -6.47 13.97 5.41
CA MET A 95 -5.99 12.95 6.35
C MET A 95 -4.77 13.47 7.13
N ASN A 96 -4.69 13.14 8.41
CA ASN A 96 -3.50 13.43 9.20
C ASN A 96 -2.26 12.75 8.58
N PRO A 97 -1.15 13.47 8.33
CA PRO A 97 0.03 12.91 7.68
C PRO A 97 0.62 11.68 8.38
N VAL A 98 0.59 11.66 9.72
CA VAL A 98 1.09 10.51 10.48
C VAL A 98 0.21 9.28 10.28
N GLN A 99 -1.11 9.46 10.20
CA GLN A 99 -2.04 8.36 9.87
C GLN A 99 -1.77 7.83 8.46
N ALA A 100 -1.64 8.69 7.46
CA ALA A 100 -1.33 8.30 6.09
C ALA A 100 0.00 7.53 6.00
N ILE A 101 1.05 8.00 6.69
CA ILE A 101 2.34 7.30 6.77
C ILE A 101 2.19 5.94 7.45
N LYS A 102 1.43 5.82 8.54
CA LYS A 102 1.17 4.53 9.20
C LYS A 102 0.49 3.54 8.26
N MET A 103 -0.48 3.97 7.47
CA MET A 103 -1.15 3.12 6.48
C MET A 103 -0.20 2.62 5.39
N ALA A 104 0.81 3.40 5.02
CA ALA A 104 1.85 3.01 4.07
C ALA A 104 3.00 2.19 4.68
N THR A 105 3.05 2.01 6.00
CA THR A 105 4.18 1.42 6.71
C THR A 105 3.75 0.36 7.71
N ILE A 106 3.54 0.75 8.98
CA ILE A 106 3.31 -0.19 10.08
C ILE A 106 2.00 -0.98 9.92
N ASN A 107 0.93 -0.39 9.37
CA ASN A 107 -0.32 -1.10 9.17
C ASN A 107 -0.17 -2.22 8.15
N THR A 108 0.50 -1.94 7.02
CA THR A 108 0.86 -2.94 6.02
C THR A 108 1.76 -4.04 6.62
N ALA A 109 2.77 -3.65 7.39
CA ALA A 109 3.67 -4.60 8.03
C ALA A 109 2.93 -5.53 9.02
N LYS A 110 2.00 -5.00 9.81
CA LYS A 110 1.15 -5.79 10.70
C LYS A 110 0.25 -6.76 9.94
N CYS A 111 -0.40 -6.30 8.87
CA CYS A 111 -1.27 -7.11 8.03
C CYS A 111 -0.56 -8.37 7.51
N TYR A 112 0.67 -8.22 7.06
CA TYR A 112 1.47 -9.33 6.51
C TYR A 112 2.40 -10.01 7.52
N GLY A 113 2.29 -9.70 8.81
CA GLY A 113 3.11 -10.31 9.86
C GLY A 113 4.61 -9.98 9.78
N LEU A 114 4.98 -8.85 9.21
CA LEU A 114 6.36 -8.39 9.06
C LEU A 114 6.84 -7.72 10.36
N LYS A 115 7.20 -8.53 11.35
CA LYS A 115 7.40 -8.13 12.75
C LYS A 115 8.52 -7.10 12.99
N HIS A 116 9.44 -6.92 12.04
CA HIS A 116 10.62 -6.04 12.20
C HIS A 116 10.67 -4.92 11.14
N LEU A 117 9.53 -4.63 10.50
CA LEU A 117 9.40 -3.60 9.47
C LEU A 117 8.28 -2.62 9.80
N GLY A 118 8.29 -1.46 9.15
CA GLY A 118 7.21 -0.48 9.17
C GLY A 118 7.26 0.53 10.32
N ALA A 119 8.29 0.50 11.17
CA ALA A 119 8.48 1.50 12.22
C ALA A 119 9.97 1.77 12.49
N ILE A 120 10.27 2.94 13.02
CA ILE A 120 11.59 3.28 13.56
C ILE A 120 11.54 2.96 15.06
N SER A 121 12.08 1.78 15.41
CA SER A 121 12.05 1.29 16.79
C SER A 121 13.24 0.35 17.04
N PRO A 122 13.72 0.19 18.30
CA PRO A 122 14.73 -0.79 18.61
C PRO A 122 14.33 -2.20 18.15
N GLY A 123 15.23 -2.90 17.46
CA GLY A 123 14.98 -4.23 16.90
C GLY A 123 14.31 -4.26 15.54
N PHE A 124 13.88 -3.11 15.00
CA PHE A 124 13.37 -3.00 13.64
C PHE A 124 14.51 -2.81 12.61
N GLN A 125 14.30 -3.28 11.40
CA GLN A 125 15.22 -3.02 10.30
C GLN A 125 15.20 -1.53 9.98
N ALA A 126 16.37 -0.94 9.82
CA ALA A 126 16.52 0.48 9.54
C ALA A 126 16.23 0.80 8.05
N ASP A 127 14.98 0.62 7.66
CA ASP A 127 14.40 1.04 6.38
C ASP A 127 13.54 2.26 6.65
N PHE A 128 13.99 3.43 6.21
CA PHE A 128 13.25 4.68 6.42
C PHE A 128 13.56 5.70 5.33
N VAL A 129 12.68 6.69 5.24
CA VAL A 129 12.84 7.85 4.37
C VAL A 129 12.97 9.12 5.23
N VAL A 130 13.69 10.09 4.72
CA VAL A 130 13.72 11.45 5.26
C VAL A 130 12.81 12.30 4.39
N LEU A 131 11.92 13.06 5.02
CA LEU A 131 11.00 13.98 4.36
C LEU A 131 11.42 15.42 4.65
N ASP A 132 11.19 16.31 3.70
CA ASP A 132 11.40 17.76 3.89
C ASP A 132 10.44 18.34 4.94
N ASN A 133 9.17 17.97 4.87
CA ASN A 133 8.13 18.37 5.81
C ASN A 133 6.92 17.41 5.70
N LEU A 134 5.92 17.59 6.57
CA LEU A 134 4.72 16.76 6.61
C LEU A 134 3.56 17.30 5.75
N GLN A 135 3.72 18.46 5.11
CA GLN A 135 2.75 19.01 4.16
C GLN A 135 3.03 18.51 2.74
N ASP A 136 4.25 18.70 2.25
CA ASP A 136 4.63 18.36 0.88
C ASP A 136 5.09 16.92 0.75
N LEU A 137 5.60 16.34 1.85
CA LEU A 137 6.03 14.93 1.94
C LEU A 137 7.05 14.55 0.85
N ASN A 138 7.95 15.48 0.50
CA ASN A 138 9.01 15.18 -0.48
C ASN A 138 10.11 14.38 0.17
N VAL A 139 10.45 13.25 -0.45
CA VAL A 139 11.51 12.36 0.03
C VAL A 139 12.87 12.94 -0.38
N THR A 140 13.67 13.33 0.60
CA THR A 140 15.06 13.82 0.40
C THR A 140 16.04 12.66 0.37
N ASP A 141 15.93 11.72 1.30
CA ASP A 141 16.82 10.59 1.45
C ASP A 141 16.05 9.29 1.69
N VAL A 142 16.65 8.18 1.26
CA VAL A 142 16.12 6.83 1.47
C VAL A 142 17.21 5.97 2.10
N PHE A 143 16.88 5.28 3.17
CA PHE A 143 17.75 4.32 3.83
C PHE A 143 17.18 2.91 3.69
N TYR A 144 18.03 1.97 3.29
CA TYR A 144 17.74 0.55 3.24
C TYR A 144 18.74 -0.24 4.08
N LYS A 145 18.25 -0.94 5.08
CA LYS A 145 19.09 -1.66 6.06
C LYS A 145 20.17 -0.78 6.70
N GLY A 146 19.80 0.45 7.04
CA GLY A 146 20.68 1.43 7.66
C GLY A 146 21.71 2.09 6.72
N LYS A 147 21.64 1.84 5.41
CA LYS A 147 22.53 2.44 4.41
C LYS A 147 21.77 3.41 3.53
N LEU A 148 22.34 4.59 3.34
CA LEU A 148 21.83 5.56 2.37
C LEU A 148 21.80 4.94 0.97
N VAL A 149 20.65 5.05 0.31
CA VAL A 149 20.49 4.56 -1.07
C VAL A 149 21.07 5.60 -2.04
N ASP A 150 22.05 5.18 -2.82
CA ASP A 150 22.56 5.97 -3.94
C ASP A 150 21.59 5.87 -5.12
N ARG A 151 20.86 6.96 -5.40
CA ARG A 151 19.88 7.03 -6.49
C ARG A 151 20.54 7.00 -7.89
N ASN A 152 21.85 7.25 -7.97
CA ASN A 152 22.60 7.22 -9.22
C ASN A 152 23.35 5.89 -9.42
N ALA A 153 23.27 4.98 -8.46
CA ALA A 153 23.92 3.68 -8.58
C ALA A 153 23.33 2.89 -9.76
N PRO A 154 24.17 2.26 -10.58
CA PRO A 154 23.69 1.45 -11.69
C PRO A 154 22.85 0.27 -11.16
N ILE A 155 21.69 0.06 -11.77
CA ILE A 155 20.82 -1.08 -11.45
C ILE A 155 21.56 -2.36 -11.84
N ARG A 156 22.00 -3.13 -10.85
CA ARG A 156 22.58 -4.46 -11.09
C ARG A 156 21.43 -5.47 -11.21
N VAL A 157 21.00 -5.73 -12.42
CA VAL A 157 20.08 -6.84 -12.71
C VAL A 157 20.83 -8.14 -12.56
N LYS A 158 20.53 -8.94 -11.54
CA LYS A 158 20.93 -10.34 -11.52
C LYS A 158 20.10 -11.05 -12.59
N THR A 159 20.70 -11.38 -13.71
CA THR A 159 20.06 -12.26 -14.69
C THR A 159 19.80 -13.60 -14.00
N CYS A 160 18.53 -13.95 -13.81
CA CYS A 160 18.18 -15.31 -13.42
C CYS A 160 18.68 -16.29 -14.45
N GLY A 161 19.45 -17.28 -14.02
CA GLY A 161 19.92 -18.35 -14.87
C GLY A 161 18.77 -19.12 -15.54
N ARG A 162 19.09 -20.09 -16.36
CA ARG A 162 18.28 -20.90 -17.30
C ARG A 162 16.81 -21.22 -16.95
N ALA A 163 16.34 -21.05 -15.71
CA ALA A 163 14.98 -21.41 -15.29
C ALA A 163 13.86 -20.57 -15.95
N LEU A 164 14.13 -19.34 -16.39
CA LEU A 164 13.13 -18.47 -17.05
C LEU A 164 12.89 -18.79 -18.53
N LYS A 165 13.74 -19.59 -19.16
CA LYS A 165 13.57 -19.92 -20.59
C LYS A 165 12.40 -20.87 -20.88
N HIS A 166 11.82 -21.51 -19.87
CA HIS A 166 10.75 -22.50 -20.05
C HIS A 166 9.37 -22.04 -19.60
N THR A 167 9.23 -20.91 -18.91
CA THR A 167 7.95 -20.47 -18.33
C THR A 167 7.10 -19.62 -19.29
N CYS A 168 7.69 -18.99 -20.29
CA CYS A 168 6.95 -18.14 -21.25
C CYS A 168 6.54 -18.83 -22.56
N LEU A 169 6.90 -20.11 -22.79
CA LEU A 169 6.67 -20.80 -24.06
C LEU A 169 5.43 -21.70 -24.09
N LEU A 170 4.65 -21.76 -23.00
CA LEU A 170 3.49 -22.64 -22.91
C LEU A 170 2.16 -21.99 -23.38
N TYR A 171 2.17 -20.75 -23.83
CA TYR A 171 0.95 -20.03 -24.25
C TYR A 171 0.93 -19.54 -25.70
N THR A 172 1.86 -19.94 -26.53
CA THR A 172 1.93 -19.52 -27.96
C THR A 172 2.02 -20.67 -28.94
N SER A 173 1.46 -21.81 -28.62
CA SER A 173 1.27 -22.88 -29.60
C SER A 173 -0.23 -23.16 -29.81
N ASP A 174 -0.86 -22.28 -30.59
CA ASP A 174 -1.99 -22.63 -31.49
C ASP A 174 -1.80 -21.86 -32.79
#